data_a63ecca10e06303a2dece99d0d8b7820
#
_entry.id   a63ecca10e06303a2dece99d0d8b7820
#
_cell.length_a   1.000
_cell.length_b   1.000
_cell.length_c   1.000
_cell.angle_alpha   90.00
_cell.angle_beta   90.00
_cell.angle_gamma   90.00
#
_symmetry.space_group_name_H-M   'P 1'
#
loop_
_entity.id
_entity.type
_entity.pdbx_description
1 polymer ?
#
loop_
_entity_poly.entity_id
_entity_poly.type
_entity_poly.pdbx_seq_one_letter_code
_entity_poly.pdbx_strand_id
1 'polypeptide(L)'
;MKRRGARFSFIGILIFFLTLSATVIATLFIYERAKLRYGDNKGAVTLIVFLLVAFFATVYSICDLFRRKWMIDRPVERILQATERIASGDFCVRLTPTHPYPHHDEFDEIMENLNVLAQALGKSEILKTDFIANVSHELKTPLAVIQNYASACLGDKTDETTRKAYLQTILSASKKLADLVANILQLNKLENNQTPPKKEWTRLDEQLAECLLAFELQIEKKNLQIQTELAELEIHTAPALLSLVWSNLLSNAVKFTDENGKIRVTLRLINGCACVEIADTGCGIPAQTGERLFEKFYQVDTSHSGEGNGLGLALVKKVIDVLGGEISVQSQLGEGTRFTVLLKEIVKEV
;
A
#
# COMPACT_ATOMS: atom_id res chain seq x y z
N MET A 1 -22.89 14.02 4.60
CA MET A 1 -23.68 12.75 4.64
C MET A 1 -25.13 13.06 5.01
N LYS A 2 -26.05 13.05 4.05
CA LYS A 2 -27.50 13.28 4.31
C LYS A 2 -28.18 11.94 4.53
N ARG A 3 -28.77 11.76 5.70
CA ARG A 3 -29.59 10.61 6.09
C ARG A 3 -30.68 10.35 5.04
N ARG A 4 -30.52 9.34 4.18
CA ARG A 4 -31.52 8.86 3.22
C ARG A 4 -32.31 7.62 3.70
N GLY A 5 -31.96 7.03 4.84
CA GLY A 5 -32.65 5.87 5.40
C GLY A 5 -34.12 6.11 5.81
N ALA A 6 -34.57 7.38 5.90
CA ALA A 6 -35.93 7.71 6.32
C ALA A 6 -37.03 7.47 5.25
N ARG A 7 -36.72 7.42 3.96
CA ARG A 7 -37.73 7.28 2.89
C ARG A 7 -38.27 5.84 2.75
N PHE A 8 -37.41 4.84 2.90
CA PHE A 8 -37.84 3.44 2.80
C PHE A 8 -38.71 3.02 4.03
N SER A 9 -38.34 3.52 5.21
CA SER A 9 -39.19 3.33 6.43
C SER A 9 -40.56 3.98 6.26
N PHE A 10 -40.66 5.16 5.63
CA PHE A 10 -41.92 5.86 5.44
C PHE A 10 -42.87 5.14 4.49
N ILE A 11 -42.36 4.62 3.34
CA ILE A 11 -43.15 3.82 2.39
C ILE A 11 -43.61 2.51 3.04
N GLY A 12 -42.75 1.84 3.78
CA GLY A 12 -43.14 0.63 4.55
C GLY A 12 -44.23 0.89 5.58
N ILE A 13 -44.12 1.98 6.34
CA ILE A 13 -45.13 2.42 7.32
C ILE A 13 -46.44 2.79 6.61
N LEU A 14 -46.36 3.47 5.46
CA LEU A 14 -47.54 3.84 4.67
C LEU A 14 -48.27 2.61 4.11
N ILE A 15 -47.55 1.64 3.56
CA ILE A 15 -48.13 0.38 3.07
C ILE A 15 -48.75 -0.40 4.23
N PHE A 16 -48.08 -0.49 5.40
CA PHE A 16 -48.61 -1.11 6.58
C PHE A 16 -49.92 -0.44 7.04
N PHE A 17 -49.92 0.89 7.09
CA PHE A 17 -51.10 1.66 7.48
C PHE A 17 -52.28 1.46 6.50
N LEU A 18 -52.02 1.46 5.19
CA LEU A 18 -53.02 1.23 4.17
C LEU A 18 -53.61 -0.20 4.23
N THR A 19 -52.73 -1.21 4.43
CA THR A 19 -53.20 -2.60 4.59
C THR A 19 -53.98 -2.79 5.87
N LEU A 20 -53.56 -2.21 6.97
CA LEU A 20 -54.30 -2.23 8.24
C LEU A 20 -55.67 -1.54 8.10
N SER A 21 -55.70 -0.36 7.48
CA SER A 21 -56.96 0.37 7.23
C SER A 21 -57.91 -0.42 6.32
N ALA A 22 -57.41 -1.03 5.25
CA ALA A 22 -58.17 -1.87 4.35
C ALA A 22 -58.75 -3.12 5.07
N THR A 23 -57.94 -3.73 5.95
CA THR A 23 -58.42 -4.88 6.75
C THR A 23 -59.53 -4.49 7.74
N VAL A 24 -59.41 -3.32 8.40
CA VAL A 24 -60.43 -2.81 9.31
C VAL A 24 -61.71 -2.51 8.55
N ILE A 25 -61.65 -1.83 7.39
CA ILE A 25 -62.83 -1.53 6.56
C ILE A 25 -63.52 -2.81 6.07
N ALA A 26 -62.74 -3.78 5.57
CA ALA A 26 -63.25 -5.08 5.13
C ALA A 26 -63.93 -5.84 6.30
N THR A 27 -63.35 -5.80 7.48
CA THR A 27 -63.88 -6.43 8.67
C THR A 27 -65.24 -5.81 9.08
N LEU A 28 -65.34 -4.48 9.09
CA LEU A 28 -66.57 -3.76 9.37
C LEU A 28 -67.66 -4.06 8.36
N PHE A 29 -67.33 -4.08 7.06
CA PHE A 29 -68.26 -4.39 5.98
C PHE A 29 -68.80 -5.82 6.08
N ILE A 30 -67.95 -6.79 6.36
CA ILE A 30 -68.35 -8.19 6.53
C ILE A 30 -69.16 -8.37 7.82
N TYR A 31 -68.82 -7.66 8.91
CA TYR A 31 -69.60 -7.64 10.15
C TYR A 31 -71.03 -7.16 9.90
N GLU A 32 -71.24 -6.06 9.20
CA GLU A 32 -72.56 -5.55 8.86
C GLU A 32 -73.33 -6.53 7.97
N ARG A 33 -72.73 -7.13 6.98
CA ARG A 33 -73.38 -8.15 6.13
C ARG A 33 -73.69 -9.41 6.88
N ALA A 34 -72.87 -9.87 7.79
CA ALA A 34 -73.08 -11.03 8.63
C ALA A 34 -74.26 -10.77 9.62
N LYS A 35 -74.33 -9.57 10.20
CA LYS A 35 -75.40 -9.15 11.07
C LYS A 35 -76.75 -9.14 10.36
N LEU A 36 -76.82 -8.67 9.13
CA LEU A 36 -78.02 -8.67 8.29
C LEU A 36 -78.50 -10.10 7.95
N ARG A 37 -77.55 -11.06 7.77
CA ARG A 37 -77.88 -12.44 7.34
C ARG A 37 -78.19 -13.39 8.48
N TYR A 38 -77.51 -13.23 9.60
CA TYR A 38 -77.61 -14.15 10.74
C TYR A 38 -78.39 -13.56 11.94
N GLY A 39 -78.90 -12.35 11.79
CA GLY A 39 -79.72 -11.71 12.82
C GLY A 39 -78.99 -11.55 14.17
N ASP A 40 -79.72 -11.85 15.29
CA ASP A 40 -79.20 -11.68 16.66
C ASP A 40 -78.27 -12.81 17.12
N ASN A 41 -77.89 -13.74 16.24
CA ASN A 41 -76.94 -14.80 16.62
C ASN A 41 -75.54 -14.26 16.81
N LYS A 42 -75.28 -13.62 17.96
CA LYS A 42 -73.97 -12.96 18.28
C LYS A 42 -72.77 -13.92 18.19
N GLY A 43 -72.96 -15.22 18.47
CA GLY A 43 -71.88 -16.20 18.42
C GLY A 43 -71.35 -16.44 16.98
N ALA A 44 -72.25 -16.56 15.99
CA ALA A 44 -71.85 -16.78 14.59
C ALA A 44 -71.16 -15.56 14.02
N VAL A 45 -71.59 -14.34 14.31
CA VAL A 45 -71.00 -13.10 13.84
C VAL A 45 -69.60 -12.92 14.45
N THR A 46 -69.45 -13.18 15.76
CA THR A 46 -68.13 -13.09 16.43
C THR A 46 -67.16 -14.10 15.87
N LEU A 47 -67.58 -15.35 15.58
CA LEU A 47 -66.70 -16.37 14.97
C LEU A 47 -66.21 -15.97 13.56
N ILE A 48 -67.09 -15.43 12.71
CA ILE A 48 -66.79 -14.97 11.38
C ILE A 48 -65.71 -13.85 11.45
N VAL A 49 -65.91 -12.87 12.33
CA VAL A 49 -64.95 -11.77 12.53
C VAL A 49 -63.61 -12.30 13.04
N PHE A 50 -63.60 -13.21 13.99
CA PHE A 50 -62.38 -13.83 14.50
C PHE A 50 -61.61 -14.57 13.42
N LEU A 51 -62.29 -15.42 12.61
CA LEU A 51 -61.64 -16.14 11.51
C LEU A 51 -61.07 -15.20 10.46
N LEU A 52 -61.73 -14.10 10.18
CA LEU A 52 -61.30 -13.11 9.22
C LEU A 52 -60.03 -12.35 9.70
N VAL A 53 -60.03 -11.93 10.97
CA VAL A 53 -58.85 -11.31 11.59
C VAL A 53 -57.66 -12.28 11.62
N ALA A 54 -57.90 -13.56 12.00
CA ALA A 54 -56.90 -14.60 12.00
C ALA A 54 -56.32 -14.84 10.58
N PHE A 55 -57.18 -14.87 9.56
CA PHE A 55 -56.76 -15.00 8.16
C PHE A 55 -55.85 -13.85 7.73
N PHE A 56 -56.26 -12.58 7.94
CA PHE A 56 -55.41 -11.43 7.57
C PHE A 56 -54.11 -11.37 8.37
N ALA A 57 -54.11 -11.69 9.65
CA ALA A 57 -52.93 -11.78 10.48
C ALA A 57 -51.94 -12.83 9.94
N THR A 58 -52.45 -13.99 9.50
CA THR A 58 -51.63 -15.05 8.91
C THR A 58 -51.03 -14.62 7.58
N VAL A 59 -51.84 -14.02 6.69
CA VAL A 59 -51.35 -13.50 5.39
C VAL A 59 -50.26 -12.44 5.60
N TYR A 60 -50.50 -11.50 6.53
CA TYR A 60 -49.51 -10.47 6.85
C TYR A 60 -48.20 -11.08 7.39
N SER A 61 -48.30 -12.04 8.30
CA SER A 61 -47.12 -12.74 8.86
C SER A 61 -46.30 -13.45 7.76
N ILE A 62 -47.00 -14.12 6.82
CA ILE A 62 -46.33 -14.77 5.67
C ILE A 62 -45.62 -13.73 4.76
N CYS A 63 -46.32 -12.63 4.45
CA CYS A 63 -45.73 -11.55 3.65
C CYS A 63 -44.51 -10.93 4.35
N ASP A 64 -44.54 -10.71 5.64
CA ASP A 64 -43.43 -10.16 6.41
C ASP A 64 -42.24 -11.12 6.47
N LEU A 65 -42.47 -12.43 6.60
CA LEU A 65 -41.42 -13.46 6.51
C LEU A 65 -40.74 -13.44 5.14
N PHE A 66 -41.49 -13.35 4.03
CA PHE A 66 -40.95 -13.23 2.69
C PHE A 66 -40.14 -11.93 2.51
N ARG A 67 -40.68 -10.81 2.98
CA ARG A 67 -40.03 -9.51 2.94
C ARG A 67 -38.68 -9.57 3.67
N ARG A 68 -38.67 -10.08 4.93
CA ARG A 68 -37.46 -10.22 5.73
C ARG A 68 -36.43 -11.08 5.06
N LYS A 69 -36.81 -12.23 4.51
CA LYS A 69 -35.93 -13.15 3.82
C LYS A 69 -35.24 -12.51 2.60
N TRP A 70 -35.99 -11.69 1.83
CA TRP A 70 -35.43 -11.08 0.62
C TRP A 70 -34.64 -9.81 0.87
N MET A 71 -35.10 -8.98 1.81
CA MET A 71 -34.49 -7.66 2.06
C MET A 71 -33.38 -7.67 3.10
N ILE A 72 -33.33 -8.68 3.96
CA ILE A 72 -32.34 -8.73 5.05
C ILE A 72 -31.51 -10.00 4.97
N ASP A 73 -32.14 -11.19 5.04
CA ASP A 73 -31.40 -12.44 5.24
C ASP A 73 -30.48 -12.76 4.04
N ARG A 74 -30.96 -12.57 2.80
CA ARG A 74 -30.16 -12.83 1.60
C ARG A 74 -28.95 -11.90 1.43
N PRO A 75 -29.06 -10.54 1.54
CA PRO A 75 -27.91 -9.67 1.52
C PRO A 75 -26.90 -10.01 2.61
N VAL A 76 -27.37 -10.25 3.84
CA VAL A 76 -26.50 -10.62 4.98
C VAL A 76 -25.76 -11.92 4.71
N GLU A 77 -26.43 -12.95 4.19
CA GLU A 77 -25.80 -14.23 3.85
C GLU A 77 -24.72 -14.08 2.77
N ARG A 78 -24.98 -13.27 1.73
CA ARG A 78 -23.99 -12.97 0.68
C ARG A 78 -22.77 -12.24 1.23
N ILE A 79 -22.97 -11.26 2.12
CA ILE A 79 -21.90 -10.52 2.78
C ILE A 79 -21.08 -11.47 3.66
N LEU A 80 -21.76 -12.34 4.44
CA LEU A 80 -21.08 -13.30 5.31
C LEU A 80 -20.20 -14.27 4.52
N GLN A 81 -20.74 -14.89 3.47
CA GLN A 81 -20.01 -15.79 2.59
C GLN A 81 -18.82 -15.12 1.92
N ALA A 82 -18.98 -13.87 1.46
CA ALA A 82 -17.88 -13.11 0.87
C ALA A 82 -16.79 -12.82 1.91
N THR A 83 -17.17 -12.45 3.13
CA THR A 83 -16.23 -12.18 4.22
C THR A 83 -15.45 -13.44 4.61
N GLU A 84 -16.09 -14.61 4.67
CA GLU A 84 -15.43 -15.90 4.93
C GLU A 84 -14.44 -16.26 3.81
N ARG A 85 -14.80 -16.04 2.55
CA ARG A 85 -13.89 -16.25 1.41
C ARG A 85 -12.70 -15.30 1.46
N ILE A 86 -12.90 -14.01 1.74
CA ILE A 86 -11.82 -13.04 1.89
C ILE A 86 -10.91 -13.45 3.06
N ALA A 87 -11.46 -13.88 4.19
CA ALA A 87 -10.70 -14.36 5.35
C ALA A 87 -9.90 -15.62 5.06
N SER A 88 -10.36 -16.48 4.14
CA SER A 88 -9.62 -17.67 3.67
C SER A 88 -8.57 -17.37 2.59
N GLY A 89 -8.39 -16.08 2.20
CA GLY A 89 -7.40 -15.68 1.21
C GLY A 89 -7.92 -15.57 -0.23
N ASP A 90 -9.21 -15.75 -0.48
CA ASP A 90 -9.79 -15.53 -1.80
C ASP A 90 -10.18 -14.06 -2.00
N PHE A 91 -9.23 -13.28 -2.46
CA PHE A 91 -9.41 -11.85 -2.72
C PHE A 91 -10.04 -11.54 -4.10
N CYS A 92 -10.34 -12.57 -4.91
CA CYS A 92 -11.01 -12.40 -6.19
C CYS A 92 -12.52 -12.24 -6.05
N VAL A 93 -13.08 -12.45 -4.86
CA VAL A 93 -14.50 -12.26 -4.58
C VAL A 93 -14.95 -10.86 -4.93
N ARG A 94 -16.09 -10.77 -5.65
CA ARG A 94 -16.76 -9.49 -5.93
C ARG A 94 -18.25 -9.64 -5.65
N LEU A 95 -18.76 -8.74 -4.83
CA LEU A 95 -20.18 -8.60 -4.53
C LEU A 95 -20.80 -7.59 -5.50
N THR A 96 -21.89 -7.96 -6.12
CA THR A 96 -22.68 -7.04 -6.95
C THR A 96 -23.77 -6.42 -6.07
N PRO A 97 -23.85 -5.08 -5.99
CA PRO A 97 -24.93 -4.38 -5.32
C PRO A 97 -26.29 -4.86 -5.81
N THR A 98 -27.27 -4.87 -4.93
CA THR A 98 -28.63 -5.34 -5.23
C THR A 98 -29.42 -4.27 -5.98
N HIS A 99 -29.14 -2.99 -5.67
CA HIS A 99 -29.83 -1.84 -6.27
C HIS A 99 -28.87 -1.04 -7.16
N PRO A 100 -29.30 -0.59 -8.34
CA PRO A 100 -28.47 0.24 -9.20
C PRO A 100 -28.27 1.64 -8.61
N TYR A 101 -27.09 2.22 -8.80
CA TYR A 101 -26.82 3.61 -8.47
C TYR A 101 -27.83 4.54 -9.18
N PRO A 102 -28.43 5.58 -8.54
CA PRO A 102 -28.09 6.14 -7.23
C PRO A 102 -28.94 5.64 -6.04
N HIS A 103 -29.55 4.47 -6.11
CA HIS A 103 -30.53 3.97 -5.11
C HIS A 103 -29.92 2.90 -4.21
N HIS A 104 -28.60 2.96 -3.96
CA HIS A 104 -27.93 2.05 -3.02
C HIS A 104 -28.51 2.16 -1.62
N ASP A 105 -28.70 1.02 -0.98
CA ASP A 105 -29.02 0.90 0.44
C ASP A 105 -27.73 0.68 1.26
N GLU A 106 -27.88 0.52 2.58
CA GLU A 106 -26.75 0.30 3.49
C GLU A 106 -25.99 -1.01 3.20
N PHE A 107 -26.68 -2.04 2.70
CA PHE A 107 -26.07 -3.31 2.32
C PHE A 107 -25.26 -3.17 1.03
N ASP A 108 -25.72 -2.39 0.07
CA ASP A 108 -25.02 -2.11 -1.16
C ASP A 108 -23.72 -1.33 -0.87
N GLU A 109 -23.74 -0.35 0.04
CA GLU A 109 -22.54 0.38 0.49
C GLU A 109 -21.54 -0.55 1.20
N ILE A 110 -22.02 -1.49 2.03
CA ILE A 110 -21.17 -2.52 2.66
C ILE A 110 -20.53 -3.42 1.59
N MET A 111 -21.30 -3.85 0.58
CA MET A 111 -20.79 -4.68 -0.51
C MET A 111 -19.69 -3.97 -1.32
N GLU A 112 -19.87 -2.68 -1.62
CA GLU A 112 -18.83 -1.88 -2.29
C GLU A 112 -17.57 -1.75 -1.45
N ASN A 113 -17.72 -1.42 -0.16
CA ASN A 113 -16.60 -1.32 0.77
C ASN A 113 -15.84 -2.65 0.91
N LEU A 114 -16.55 -3.78 0.96
CA LEU A 114 -15.92 -5.11 0.95
C LEU A 114 -15.16 -5.40 -0.36
N ASN A 115 -15.69 -4.98 -1.51
CA ASN A 115 -14.98 -5.11 -2.78
C ASN A 115 -13.68 -4.31 -2.81
N VAL A 116 -13.70 -3.07 -2.30
CA VAL A 116 -12.50 -2.22 -2.17
C VAL A 116 -11.49 -2.89 -1.24
N LEU A 117 -11.95 -3.42 -0.11
CA LEU A 117 -11.11 -4.11 0.88
C LEU A 117 -10.48 -5.38 0.29
N ALA A 118 -11.27 -6.21 -0.39
CA ALA A 118 -10.79 -7.41 -1.08
C ALA A 118 -9.73 -7.07 -2.14
N GLN A 119 -9.96 -5.99 -2.90
CA GLN A 119 -8.99 -5.53 -3.90
C GLN A 119 -7.68 -5.05 -3.26
N ALA A 120 -7.75 -4.29 -2.18
CA ALA A 120 -6.57 -3.81 -1.46
C ALA A 120 -5.75 -4.97 -0.86
N LEU A 121 -6.43 -5.95 -0.24
CA LEU A 121 -5.80 -7.16 0.30
C LEU A 121 -5.17 -8.00 -0.80
N GLY A 122 -5.86 -8.23 -1.91
CA GLY A 122 -5.34 -8.98 -3.06
C GLY A 122 -4.10 -8.33 -3.66
N LYS A 123 -4.11 -6.99 -3.82
CA LYS A 123 -2.92 -6.25 -4.27
C LYS A 123 -1.76 -6.40 -3.29
N SER A 124 -2.01 -6.34 -1.99
CA SER A 124 -0.99 -6.52 -0.96
C SER A 124 -0.38 -7.93 -1.00
N GLU A 125 -1.18 -8.97 -1.18
CA GLU A 125 -0.70 -10.37 -1.24
C GLU A 125 0.14 -10.65 -2.51
N ILE A 126 -0.26 -10.09 -3.66
CA ILE A 126 0.53 -10.16 -4.90
C ILE A 126 1.90 -9.50 -4.67
N LEU A 127 1.94 -8.27 -4.14
CA LEU A 127 3.18 -7.57 -3.87
C LEU A 127 4.09 -8.32 -2.89
N LYS A 128 3.52 -8.99 -1.89
CA LYS A 128 4.27 -9.82 -0.94
C LYS A 128 4.84 -11.06 -1.61
N THR A 129 4.07 -11.72 -2.47
CA THR A 129 4.50 -12.92 -3.21
C THR A 129 5.63 -12.56 -4.18
N ASP A 130 5.47 -11.47 -4.94
CA ASP A 130 6.49 -10.96 -5.86
C ASP A 130 7.76 -10.55 -5.10
N PHE A 131 7.61 -9.94 -3.92
CA PHE A 131 8.74 -9.61 -3.06
C PHE A 131 9.53 -10.86 -2.66
N ILE A 132 8.87 -11.93 -2.18
CA ILE A 132 9.52 -13.20 -1.79
C ILE A 132 10.20 -13.85 -2.99
N ALA A 133 9.57 -13.87 -4.16
CA ALA A 133 10.14 -14.43 -5.38
C ALA A 133 11.40 -13.67 -5.80
N ASN A 134 11.36 -12.34 -5.80
CA ASN A 134 12.49 -11.48 -6.16
C ASN A 134 13.64 -11.62 -5.14
N VAL A 135 13.35 -11.64 -3.83
CA VAL A 135 14.36 -11.92 -2.78
C VAL A 135 15.06 -13.23 -3.06
N SER A 136 14.28 -14.29 -3.34
CA SER A 136 14.84 -15.62 -3.59
C SER A 136 15.76 -15.64 -4.81
N HIS A 137 15.39 -14.93 -5.88
CA HIS A 137 16.20 -14.81 -7.09
C HIS A 137 17.50 -14.03 -6.82
N GLU A 138 17.40 -12.86 -6.17
CA GLU A 138 18.54 -12.00 -5.86
C GLU A 138 19.52 -12.61 -4.84
N LEU A 139 19.07 -13.53 -3.98
CA LEU A 139 19.93 -14.32 -3.09
C LEU A 139 20.63 -15.47 -3.85
N LYS A 140 19.94 -16.14 -4.77
CA LYS A 140 20.45 -17.32 -5.47
C LYS A 140 21.63 -16.97 -6.38
N THR A 141 21.59 -15.81 -7.03
CA THR A 141 22.63 -15.37 -7.99
C THR A 141 24.01 -15.21 -7.32
N PRO A 142 24.20 -14.36 -6.28
CA PRO A 142 25.51 -14.25 -5.62
C PRO A 142 25.94 -15.55 -4.95
N LEU A 143 25.00 -16.34 -4.40
CA LEU A 143 25.32 -17.63 -3.81
C LEU A 143 25.89 -18.60 -4.84
N ALA A 144 25.32 -18.68 -6.04
CA ALA A 144 25.84 -19.50 -7.13
C ALA A 144 27.23 -19.03 -7.58
N VAL A 145 27.47 -17.72 -7.64
CA VAL A 145 28.80 -17.16 -7.93
C VAL A 145 29.81 -17.61 -6.88
N ILE A 146 29.49 -17.48 -5.58
CA ILE A 146 30.37 -17.91 -4.49
C ILE A 146 30.69 -19.42 -4.63
N GLN A 147 29.68 -20.26 -4.82
CA GLN A 147 29.85 -21.71 -4.93
C GLN A 147 30.71 -22.11 -6.14
N ASN A 148 30.45 -21.52 -7.31
CA ASN A 148 31.18 -21.83 -8.53
C ASN A 148 32.67 -21.43 -8.43
N TYR A 149 32.96 -20.21 -7.96
CA TYR A 149 34.35 -19.76 -7.83
C TYR A 149 35.07 -20.44 -6.68
N ALA A 150 34.42 -20.76 -5.57
CA ALA A 150 34.99 -21.57 -4.51
C ALA A 150 35.35 -22.96 -4.99
N SER A 151 34.47 -23.61 -5.77
CA SER A 151 34.77 -24.91 -6.39
C SER A 151 35.96 -24.82 -7.39
N ALA A 152 36.00 -23.74 -8.16
CA ALA A 152 37.13 -23.51 -9.09
C ALA A 152 38.47 -23.28 -8.36
N CYS A 153 38.45 -22.63 -7.18
CA CYS A 153 39.65 -22.46 -6.35
C CYS A 153 40.21 -23.77 -5.80
N LEU A 154 39.41 -24.83 -5.67
CA LEU A 154 39.82 -26.16 -5.20
C LEU A 154 40.48 -26.99 -6.30
N GLY A 155 40.45 -26.57 -7.54
CA GLY A 155 41.08 -27.29 -8.67
C GLY A 155 42.59 -27.17 -8.67
N ASP A 156 43.29 -28.31 -8.89
CA ASP A 156 44.78 -28.38 -8.84
C ASP A 156 45.50 -27.60 -9.94
N LYS A 157 44.82 -27.13 -10.99
CA LYS A 157 45.38 -26.49 -12.16
C LYS A 157 45.29 -24.96 -12.14
N THR A 158 44.80 -24.36 -11.06
CA THR A 158 44.58 -22.92 -10.97
C THR A 158 45.86 -22.23 -10.49
N ASP A 159 46.42 -21.34 -11.31
CA ASP A 159 47.59 -20.51 -10.95
C ASP A 159 47.21 -19.51 -9.84
N GLU A 160 48.22 -18.98 -9.13
CA GLU A 160 48.00 -18.11 -7.97
C GLU A 160 47.29 -16.79 -8.33
N THR A 161 47.55 -16.25 -9.53
CA THR A 161 46.90 -15.01 -10.01
C THR A 161 45.42 -15.22 -10.26
N THR A 162 45.08 -16.29 -10.93
CA THR A 162 43.67 -16.68 -11.18
C THR A 162 42.94 -17.02 -9.87
N ARG A 163 43.61 -17.72 -8.94
CA ARG A 163 43.05 -18.02 -7.61
C ARG A 163 42.75 -16.75 -6.84
N LYS A 164 43.62 -15.75 -6.87
CA LYS A 164 43.40 -14.44 -6.23
C LYS A 164 42.21 -13.70 -6.86
N ALA A 165 42.05 -13.73 -8.18
CA ALA A 165 40.92 -13.15 -8.87
C ALA A 165 39.58 -13.83 -8.47
N TYR A 166 39.57 -15.16 -8.34
CA TYR A 166 38.42 -15.92 -7.89
C TYR A 166 38.01 -15.56 -6.44
N LEU A 167 39.01 -15.44 -5.54
CA LEU A 167 38.78 -15.02 -4.16
C LEU A 167 38.21 -13.59 -4.07
N GLN A 168 38.68 -12.68 -4.92
CA GLN A 168 38.12 -11.31 -5.02
C GLN A 168 36.69 -11.33 -5.50
N THR A 169 36.35 -12.19 -6.47
CA THR A 169 34.94 -12.37 -6.92
C THR A 169 34.04 -12.92 -5.83
N ILE A 170 34.52 -13.92 -5.06
CA ILE A 170 33.80 -14.46 -3.91
C ILE A 170 33.56 -13.37 -2.85
N LEU A 171 34.60 -12.58 -2.53
CA LEU A 171 34.49 -11.51 -1.55
C LEU A 171 33.46 -10.45 -1.98
N SER A 172 33.49 -10.05 -3.26
CA SER A 172 32.53 -9.10 -3.84
C SER A 172 31.10 -9.65 -3.78
N ALA A 173 30.88 -10.93 -4.14
CA ALA A 173 29.59 -11.56 -4.11
C ALA A 173 29.06 -11.71 -2.66
N SER A 174 29.92 -12.04 -1.70
CA SER A 174 29.59 -12.09 -0.28
C SER A 174 29.18 -10.73 0.27
N LYS A 175 29.86 -9.64 -0.12
CA LYS A 175 29.50 -8.29 0.27
C LYS A 175 28.13 -7.90 -0.30
N LYS A 176 27.87 -8.17 -1.58
CA LYS A 176 26.56 -7.94 -2.21
C LYS A 176 25.43 -8.68 -1.48
N LEU A 177 25.68 -9.92 -1.06
CA LEU A 177 24.71 -10.73 -0.30
C LEU A 177 24.43 -10.12 1.08
N ALA A 178 25.47 -9.69 1.79
CA ALA A 178 25.32 -9.03 3.10
C ALA A 178 24.53 -7.72 3.00
N ASP A 179 24.83 -6.89 1.99
CA ASP A 179 24.12 -5.63 1.73
C ASP A 179 22.63 -5.87 1.38
N LEU A 180 22.33 -6.91 0.59
CA LEU A 180 20.96 -7.30 0.26
C LEU A 180 20.18 -7.70 1.52
N VAL A 181 20.77 -8.56 2.37
CA VAL A 181 20.13 -9.01 3.63
C VAL A 181 19.92 -7.81 4.57
N ALA A 182 20.91 -6.93 4.70
CA ALA A 182 20.79 -5.72 5.53
C ALA A 182 19.64 -4.83 5.07
N ASN A 183 19.54 -4.58 3.74
CA ASN A 183 18.46 -3.77 3.16
C ASN A 183 17.08 -4.39 3.39
N ILE A 184 16.94 -5.72 3.24
CA ILE A 184 15.68 -6.44 3.50
C ILE A 184 15.27 -6.31 4.97
N LEU A 185 16.20 -6.52 5.91
CA LEU A 185 15.94 -6.39 7.34
C LEU A 185 15.53 -4.97 7.73
N GLN A 186 16.20 -3.97 7.17
CA GLN A 186 15.91 -2.56 7.40
C GLN A 186 14.53 -2.17 6.85
N LEU A 187 14.22 -2.61 5.63
CA LEU A 187 12.91 -2.36 5.01
C LEU A 187 11.79 -3.01 5.84
N ASN A 188 11.97 -4.26 6.26
CA ASN A 188 11.00 -4.98 7.10
C ASN A 188 10.78 -4.28 8.45
N LYS A 189 11.87 -3.80 9.10
CA LYS A 189 11.79 -3.05 10.34
C LYS A 189 10.99 -1.75 10.18
N LEU A 190 11.19 -1.02 9.08
CA LEU A 190 10.47 0.21 8.78
C LEU A 190 9.00 -0.03 8.36
N GLU A 191 8.68 -1.16 7.73
CA GLU A 191 7.31 -1.50 7.36
C GLU A 191 6.46 -1.90 8.56
N ASN A 192 7.05 -2.62 9.51
CA ASN A 192 6.31 -3.12 10.68
C ASN A 192 6.15 -2.08 11.80
N ASN A 193 6.65 -0.85 11.64
CA ASN A 193 6.55 0.24 12.63
C ASN A 193 6.82 -0.19 14.08
N GLN A 194 7.72 -1.15 14.29
CA GLN A 194 7.92 -1.80 15.59
C GLN A 194 8.47 -0.86 16.68
N THR A 195 9.07 0.27 16.28
CA THR A 195 9.59 1.26 17.25
C THR A 195 9.65 2.62 16.54
N PRO A 196 9.11 3.70 17.14
CA PRO A 196 9.29 5.04 16.58
C PRO A 196 10.80 5.36 16.55
N PRO A 197 11.30 5.94 15.46
CA PRO A 197 12.71 6.27 15.35
C PRO A 197 13.10 7.29 16.45
N LYS A 198 14.25 7.06 17.10
CA LYS A 198 14.79 8.00 18.07
C LYS A 198 15.19 9.29 17.33
N LYS A 199 14.51 10.40 17.62
CA LYS A 199 14.82 11.72 17.07
C LYS A 199 15.78 12.45 17.98
N GLU A 200 16.75 13.15 17.39
CA GLU A 200 17.71 14.02 18.07
C GLU A 200 18.09 15.19 17.16
N TRP A 201 18.61 16.26 17.77
CA TRP A 201 19.15 17.39 16.99
C TRP A 201 20.41 16.95 16.27
N THR A 202 20.47 17.18 14.96
CA THR A 202 21.55 16.71 14.11
C THR A 202 21.96 17.80 13.11
N ARG A 203 23.25 18.05 13.00
CA ARG A 203 23.85 18.89 11.94
C ARG A 203 23.74 18.16 10.61
N LEU A 204 22.83 18.61 9.76
CA LEU A 204 22.54 17.96 8.49
C LEU A 204 23.65 18.15 7.47
N ASP A 205 24.30 19.32 7.49
CA ASP A 205 25.47 19.65 6.66
C ASP A 205 26.65 18.72 6.99
N GLU A 206 26.96 18.53 8.28
CA GLU A 206 28.03 17.62 8.71
C GLU A 206 27.74 16.16 8.31
N GLN A 207 26.50 15.72 8.52
CA GLN A 207 26.09 14.35 8.16
C GLN A 207 26.20 14.09 6.64
N LEU A 208 25.81 15.06 5.80
CA LEU A 208 25.96 14.95 4.34
C LEU A 208 27.45 14.91 3.94
N ALA A 209 28.29 15.74 4.57
CA ALA A 209 29.73 15.76 4.33
C ALA A 209 30.38 14.43 4.72
N GLU A 210 30.05 13.88 5.90
CA GLU A 210 30.53 12.56 6.35
C GLU A 210 30.10 11.43 5.39
N CYS A 211 28.84 11.43 4.97
CA CYS A 211 28.36 10.47 4.00
C CYS A 211 29.10 10.57 2.65
N LEU A 212 29.43 11.78 2.20
CA LEU A 212 30.18 11.98 0.96
C LEU A 212 31.62 11.48 1.07
N LEU A 213 32.29 11.74 2.20
CA LEU A 213 33.65 11.24 2.48
C LEU A 213 33.74 9.71 2.44
N ALA A 214 32.69 9.00 2.82
CA ALA A 214 32.67 7.54 2.71
C ALA A 214 32.85 7.00 1.29
N PHE A 215 32.65 7.82 0.27
CA PHE A 215 32.81 7.48 -1.14
C PHE A 215 34.09 8.04 -1.77
N GLU A 216 35.01 8.66 -1.00
CA GLU A 216 36.23 9.33 -1.48
C GLU A 216 37.04 8.46 -2.46
N LEU A 217 37.35 7.21 -2.09
CA LEU A 217 38.12 6.30 -2.95
C LEU A 217 37.45 6.01 -4.30
N GLN A 218 36.13 5.94 -4.34
CA GLN A 218 35.38 5.68 -5.57
C GLN A 218 35.31 6.94 -6.43
N ILE A 219 35.17 8.09 -5.80
CA ILE A 219 35.19 9.42 -6.41
C ILE A 219 36.55 9.67 -7.07
N GLU A 220 37.66 9.42 -6.36
CA GLU A 220 39.01 9.52 -6.89
C GLU A 220 39.28 8.55 -8.04
N LYS A 221 38.89 7.29 -7.88
CA LYS A 221 39.08 6.26 -8.93
C LYS A 221 38.42 6.63 -10.25
N LYS A 222 37.25 7.27 -10.21
CA LYS A 222 36.50 7.74 -11.39
C LYS A 222 36.82 9.19 -11.76
N ASN A 223 37.71 9.88 -11.03
CA ASN A 223 38.02 11.30 -11.21
C ASN A 223 36.77 12.19 -11.25
N LEU A 224 35.79 11.97 -10.32
CA LEU A 224 34.54 12.72 -10.29
C LEU A 224 34.75 14.11 -9.71
N GLN A 225 34.09 15.11 -10.30
CA GLN A 225 34.09 16.48 -9.80
C GLN A 225 32.93 16.66 -8.78
N ILE A 226 33.31 16.92 -7.54
CA ILE A 226 32.31 17.14 -6.48
C ILE A 226 32.10 18.64 -6.27
N GLN A 227 30.83 19.06 -6.23
CA GLN A 227 30.40 20.42 -5.91
C GLN A 227 29.44 20.37 -4.71
N THR A 228 29.79 21.06 -3.62
CA THR A 228 28.97 21.13 -2.42
C THR A 228 28.57 22.56 -2.09
N GLU A 229 27.30 22.76 -1.81
CA GLU A 229 26.73 24.00 -1.27
C GLU A 229 25.84 23.63 -0.07
N LEU A 230 26.43 23.54 1.12
CA LEU A 230 25.76 23.06 2.32
C LEU A 230 25.53 24.22 3.29
N ALA A 231 24.26 24.62 3.46
CA ALA A 231 23.88 25.56 4.51
C ALA A 231 24.02 24.89 5.89
N GLU A 232 24.50 25.62 6.88
CA GLU A 232 24.59 25.14 8.27
C GLU A 232 23.20 25.03 8.89
N LEU A 233 22.65 23.81 8.93
CA LEU A 233 21.30 23.55 9.41
C LEU A 233 21.28 22.41 10.44
N GLU A 234 20.62 22.66 11.56
CA GLU A 234 20.23 21.62 12.52
C GLU A 234 18.77 21.21 12.32
N ILE A 235 18.51 19.93 12.35
CA ILE A 235 17.17 19.35 12.20
C ILE A 235 16.89 18.35 13.33
N HIS A 236 15.69 18.38 13.89
CA HIS A 236 15.26 17.41 14.91
C HIS A 236 14.68 16.16 14.22
N THR A 237 15.52 15.18 13.98
CA THR A 237 15.21 14.01 13.15
C THR A 237 15.85 12.74 13.69
N ALA A 238 15.71 11.62 12.95
CA ALA A 238 16.40 10.35 13.23
C ALA A 238 17.65 10.23 12.34
N PRO A 239 18.84 10.58 12.82
CA PRO A 239 20.06 10.67 12.00
C PRO A 239 20.45 9.34 11.36
N ALA A 240 20.27 8.23 12.08
CA ALA A 240 20.55 6.89 11.54
C ALA A 240 19.69 6.56 10.29
N LEU A 241 18.46 7.03 10.22
CA LEU A 241 17.60 6.85 9.06
C LEU A 241 18.01 7.77 7.90
N LEU A 242 18.37 9.03 8.19
CA LEU A 242 18.84 9.95 7.16
C LEU A 242 20.18 9.51 6.56
N SER A 243 21.11 8.95 7.35
CA SER A 243 22.34 8.37 6.83
C SER A 243 22.09 7.27 5.80
N LEU A 244 21.03 6.47 5.97
CA LEU A 244 20.60 5.48 4.97
C LEU A 244 20.12 6.14 3.67
N VAL A 245 19.41 7.27 3.79
CA VAL A 245 18.95 8.03 2.61
C VAL A 245 20.16 8.56 1.83
N TRP A 246 21.04 9.28 2.52
CA TRP A 246 22.20 9.91 1.87
C TRP A 246 23.14 8.89 1.28
N SER A 247 23.47 7.81 1.99
CA SER A 247 24.35 6.76 1.48
C SER A 247 23.77 6.07 0.24
N ASN A 248 22.45 5.81 0.18
CA ASN A 248 21.84 5.22 -1.01
C ASN A 248 21.82 6.18 -2.21
N LEU A 249 21.46 7.45 -2.00
CA LEU A 249 21.43 8.44 -3.08
C LEU A 249 22.84 8.75 -3.60
N LEU A 250 23.82 8.94 -2.71
CA LEU A 250 25.22 9.19 -3.08
C LEU A 250 25.84 7.97 -3.75
N SER A 251 25.57 6.75 -3.25
CA SER A 251 26.01 5.51 -3.88
C SER A 251 25.51 5.42 -5.33
N ASN A 252 24.24 5.74 -5.56
CA ASN A 252 23.67 5.77 -6.92
C ASN A 252 24.35 6.83 -7.78
N ALA A 253 24.53 8.05 -7.28
CA ALA A 253 25.21 9.12 -8.02
C ALA A 253 26.64 8.72 -8.42
N VAL A 254 27.46 8.21 -7.48
CA VAL A 254 28.84 7.76 -7.76
C VAL A 254 28.86 6.57 -8.71
N LYS A 255 27.93 5.65 -8.58
CA LYS A 255 27.85 4.46 -9.42
C LYS A 255 27.50 4.78 -10.87
N PHE A 256 26.47 5.58 -11.10
CA PHE A 256 25.92 5.84 -12.43
C PHE A 256 26.52 7.05 -13.14
N THR A 257 27.39 7.81 -12.48
CA THR A 257 28.19 8.85 -13.12
C THR A 257 29.41 8.22 -13.79
N ASP A 258 29.65 8.59 -15.05
CA ASP A 258 30.83 8.16 -15.80
C ASP A 258 32.10 8.82 -15.29
N GLU A 259 33.26 8.31 -15.71
CA GLU A 259 34.58 8.91 -15.40
C GLU A 259 34.63 10.39 -15.82
N ASN A 260 35.25 11.23 -14.98
CA ASN A 260 35.30 12.69 -15.12
C ASN A 260 33.95 13.43 -15.06
N GLY A 261 32.86 12.73 -14.67
CA GLY A 261 31.57 13.34 -14.48
C GLY A 261 31.48 14.21 -13.22
N LYS A 262 30.29 14.78 -12.97
CA LYS A 262 30.06 15.73 -11.87
C LYS A 262 28.94 15.25 -10.96
N ILE A 263 29.14 15.45 -9.65
CA ILE A 263 28.09 15.26 -8.63
C ILE A 263 27.97 16.56 -7.83
N ARG A 264 26.76 17.08 -7.72
CA ARG A 264 26.45 18.26 -6.91
C ARG A 264 25.57 17.87 -5.75
N VAL A 265 25.94 18.31 -4.53
CA VAL A 265 25.16 18.14 -3.32
C VAL A 265 24.84 19.51 -2.76
N THR A 266 23.56 19.85 -2.61
CA THR A 266 23.15 21.11 -2.02
C THR A 266 22.22 20.88 -0.85
N LEU A 267 22.36 21.71 0.19
CA LEU A 267 21.47 21.80 1.34
C LEU A 267 21.04 23.25 1.51
N ARG A 268 19.73 23.48 1.51
CA ARG A 268 19.16 24.84 1.63
C ARG A 268 17.92 24.79 2.52
N LEU A 269 17.64 25.91 3.18
CA LEU A 269 16.37 26.13 3.87
C LEU A 269 15.37 26.74 2.87
N ILE A 270 14.26 26.06 2.59
CA ILE A 270 13.21 26.52 1.69
C ILE A 270 11.87 26.46 2.40
N ASN A 271 11.22 27.60 2.61
CA ASN A 271 9.91 27.68 3.29
C ASN A 271 9.87 27.00 4.67
N GLY A 272 10.98 27.06 5.42
CA GLY A 272 11.09 26.42 6.73
C GLY A 272 11.35 24.90 6.70
N CYS A 273 11.57 24.31 5.52
CA CYS A 273 11.91 22.91 5.33
C CYS A 273 13.38 22.77 4.89
N ALA A 274 14.08 21.76 5.37
CA ALA A 274 15.41 21.45 4.83
C ALA A 274 15.26 20.75 3.49
N CYS A 275 15.84 21.33 2.46
CA CYS A 275 15.86 20.81 1.09
C CYS A 275 17.26 20.31 0.75
N VAL A 276 17.41 19.00 0.53
CA VAL A 276 18.65 18.37 0.06
C VAL A 276 18.47 17.99 -1.40
N GLU A 277 19.40 18.41 -2.24
CA GLU A 277 19.45 18.04 -3.66
C GLU A 277 20.76 17.33 -3.95
N ILE A 278 20.68 16.15 -4.56
CA ILE A 278 21.83 15.38 -5.06
C ILE A 278 21.63 15.21 -6.57
N ALA A 279 22.50 15.83 -7.34
CA ALA A 279 22.45 15.82 -8.80
C ALA A 279 23.74 15.24 -9.37
N ASP A 280 23.61 14.36 -10.36
CA ASP A 280 24.70 13.74 -11.10
C ASP A 280 24.59 14.00 -12.61
N THR A 281 25.70 13.86 -13.33
CA THR A 281 25.74 13.92 -14.79
C THR A 281 25.93 12.53 -15.41
N GLY A 282 25.28 11.53 -14.82
CA GLY A 282 25.38 10.14 -15.27
C GLY A 282 24.44 9.81 -16.43
N CYS A 283 24.23 8.52 -16.65
CA CYS A 283 23.43 8.01 -17.78
C CYS A 283 21.96 8.47 -17.78
N GLY A 284 21.45 8.99 -16.66
CA GLY A 284 20.04 9.40 -16.51
C GLY A 284 19.07 8.21 -16.49
N ILE A 285 17.79 8.55 -16.38
CA ILE A 285 16.68 7.59 -16.25
C ILE A 285 15.64 7.90 -17.33
N PRO A 286 15.10 6.90 -18.03
CA PRO A 286 14.04 7.11 -19.00
C PRO A 286 12.77 7.71 -18.36
N ALA A 287 12.15 8.71 -19.00
CA ALA A 287 10.96 9.40 -18.49
C ALA A 287 9.79 8.47 -18.16
N GLN A 288 9.68 7.33 -18.84
CA GLN A 288 8.62 6.33 -18.63
C GLN A 288 8.74 5.60 -17.29
N THR A 289 9.88 5.67 -16.62
CA THR A 289 10.15 4.99 -15.34
C THR A 289 9.34 5.60 -14.20
N GLY A 290 9.20 6.95 -14.14
CA GLY A 290 8.35 7.66 -13.20
C GLY A 290 8.51 7.21 -11.74
N GLU A 291 7.38 7.07 -11.05
CA GLU A 291 7.33 6.62 -9.64
C GLU A 291 7.77 5.17 -9.43
N ARG A 292 7.77 4.34 -10.48
CA ARG A 292 8.20 2.94 -10.39
C ARG A 292 9.64 2.78 -9.93
N LEU A 293 10.45 3.83 -10.05
CA LEU A 293 11.82 3.87 -9.55
C LEU A 293 11.93 3.55 -8.04
N PHE A 294 10.88 3.84 -7.29
CA PHE A 294 10.81 3.57 -5.85
C PHE A 294 10.14 2.23 -5.50
N GLU A 295 9.72 1.44 -6.49
CA GLU A 295 9.20 0.09 -6.27
C GLU A 295 10.34 -0.86 -5.88
N LYS A 296 10.01 -1.83 -5.01
CA LYS A 296 10.99 -2.85 -4.56
C LYS A 296 11.47 -3.69 -5.74
N PHE A 297 12.78 -3.92 -5.83
CA PHE A 297 13.45 -4.70 -6.90
C PHE A 297 13.31 -4.13 -8.31
N TYR A 298 12.75 -2.93 -8.44
CA TYR A 298 12.68 -2.30 -9.75
C TYR A 298 14.08 -1.84 -10.19
N GLN A 299 14.45 -2.22 -11.39
CA GLN A 299 15.68 -1.80 -12.06
C GLN A 299 15.33 -1.36 -13.47
N VAL A 300 15.94 -0.28 -13.92
CA VAL A 300 15.86 0.11 -15.32
C VAL A 300 16.74 -0.86 -16.10
N ASP A 301 16.17 -1.61 -17.06
CA ASP A 301 16.90 -2.51 -17.95
C ASP A 301 17.92 -1.73 -18.77
N THR A 302 19.08 -1.55 -18.22
CA THR A 302 20.22 -1.02 -18.93
C THR A 302 21.31 -2.09 -18.93
N SER A 303 21.84 -2.38 -20.08
CA SER A 303 22.93 -3.33 -20.35
C SER A 303 24.22 -3.09 -19.56
N HIS A 304 24.23 -2.12 -18.66
CA HIS A 304 25.36 -1.75 -17.78
C HIS A 304 25.10 -1.99 -16.28
N SER A 305 23.98 -2.57 -15.87
CA SER A 305 23.55 -2.56 -14.48
C SER A 305 23.70 -3.88 -13.72
N GLY A 306 24.75 -4.63 -13.94
CA GLY A 306 25.08 -5.80 -13.09
C GLY A 306 25.31 -5.48 -11.60
N GLU A 307 25.08 -4.26 -11.15
CA GLU A 307 25.38 -3.77 -9.80
C GLU A 307 24.17 -3.10 -9.15
N GLY A 308 23.43 -3.81 -8.35
CA GLY A 308 22.38 -3.27 -7.49
C GLY A 308 21.24 -4.27 -7.33
N ASN A 309 20.52 -4.20 -6.22
CA ASN A 309 19.44 -5.12 -5.90
C ASN A 309 18.03 -4.48 -6.00
N GLY A 310 17.93 -3.23 -6.51
CA GLY A 310 16.65 -2.52 -6.65
C GLY A 310 15.90 -2.22 -5.33
N LEU A 311 16.59 -2.34 -4.18
CA LEU A 311 15.98 -2.05 -2.86
C LEU A 311 16.38 -0.67 -2.31
N GLY A 312 17.48 -0.07 -2.79
CA GLY A 312 18.02 1.16 -2.23
C GLY A 312 17.04 2.34 -2.30
N LEU A 313 16.44 2.59 -3.47
CA LEU A 313 15.48 3.69 -3.63
C LEU A 313 14.12 3.40 -2.96
N ALA A 314 13.69 2.14 -2.90
CA ALA A 314 12.52 1.74 -2.12
C ALA A 314 12.74 1.99 -0.62
N LEU A 315 13.95 1.72 -0.11
CA LEU A 315 14.35 2.04 1.27
C LEU A 315 14.36 3.55 1.51
N VAL A 316 14.94 4.33 0.60
CA VAL A 316 14.93 5.81 0.65
C VAL A 316 13.50 6.34 0.75
N LYS A 317 12.61 5.92 -0.16
CA LYS A 317 11.20 6.34 -0.14
C LYS A 317 10.54 6.00 1.17
N LYS A 318 10.73 4.76 1.69
CA LYS A 318 10.13 4.33 2.94
C LYS A 318 10.64 5.13 4.14
N VAL A 319 11.94 5.45 4.21
CA VAL A 319 12.50 6.30 5.26
C VAL A 319 11.90 7.70 5.22
N ILE A 320 11.86 8.32 4.04
CA ILE A 320 11.29 9.67 3.86
C ILE A 320 9.82 9.69 4.25
N ASP A 321 9.02 8.68 3.90
CA ASP A 321 7.62 8.55 4.29
C ASP A 321 7.46 8.43 5.83
N VAL A 322 8.34 7.66 6.50
CA VAL A 322 8.36 7.53 7.97
C VAL A 322 8.70 8.84 8.66
N LEU A 323 9.58 9.65 8.05
CA LEU A 323 9.97 10.98 8.56
C LEU A 323 8.96 12.09 8.15
N GLY A 324 7.91 11.78 7.37
CA GLY A 324 6.92 12.74 6.91
C GLY A 324 7.45 13.74 5.89
N GLY A 325 8.56 13.41 5.21
CA GLY A 325 9.17 14.21 4.15
C GLY A 325 8.62 13.89 2.76
N GLU A 326 9.22 14.51 1.77
CA GLU A 326 8.92 14.27 0.35
C GLU A 326 10.22 14.00 -0.43
N ILE A 327 10.16 13.10 -1.40
CA ILE A 327 11.24 12.88 -2.36
C ILE A 327 10.71 12.96 -3.77
N SER A 328 11.46 13.65 -4.62
CA SER A 328 11.17 13.74 -6.05
C SER A 328 12.44 13.47 -6.87
N VAL A 329 12.24 13.08 -8.12
CA VAL A 329 13.31 12.80 -9.07
C VAL A 329 13.06 13.54 -10.38
N GLN A 330 14.10 14.17 -10.91
CA GLN A 330 14.14 14.76 -12.23
C GLN A 330 15.31 14.11 -12.97
N SER A 331 15.06 13.51 -14.11
CA SER A 331 16.10 12.84 -14.88
C SER A 331 15.76 12.83 -16.36
N GLN A 332 16.79 12.91 -17.17
CA GLN A 332 16.71 12.76 -18.62
C GLN A 332 17.86 11.84 -19.06
N LEU A 333 17.55 10.90 -19.95
CA LEU A 333 18.52 9.93 -20.44
C LEU A 333 19.69 10.65 -21.12
N GLY A 334 20.91 10.36 -20.67
CA GLY A 334 22.15 10.98 -21.16
C GLY A 334 22.49 12.36 -20.54
N GLU A 335 21.62 12.92 -19.70
CA GLU A 335 21.88 14.24 -19.06
C GLU A 335 22.14 14.12 -17.55
N GLY A 336 21.77 13.00 -16.93
CA GLY A 336 21.96 12.73 -15.52
C GLY A 336 20.66 12.70 -14.72
N THR A 337 20.81 12.65 -13.39
CA THR A 337 19.69 12.52 -12.46
C THR A 337 19.82 13.50 -11.31
N ARG A 338 18.69 14.04 -10.85
CA ARG A 338 18.56 14.90 -9.70
C ARG A 338 17.50 14.36 -8.76
N PHE A 339 17.90 14.00 -7.55
CA PHE A 339 17.00 13.69 -6.44
C PHE A 339 16.86 14.90 -5.54
N THR A 340 15.63 15.25 -5.18
CA THR A 340 15.32 16.32 -4.24
C THR A 340 14.54 15.74 -3.07
N VAL A 341 15.07 15.94 -1.86
CA VAL A 341 14.45 15.50 -0.59
C VAL A 341 14.06 16.73 0.21
N LEU A 342 12.79 16.81 0.60
CA LEU A 342 12.22 17.83 1.47
C LEU A 342 11.88 17.25 2.84
N LEU A 343 12.53 17.75 3.88
CA LEU A 343 12.29 17.36 5.26
C LEU A 343 11.49 18.45 5.96
N LYS A 344 10.25 18.10 6.38
CA LYS A 344 9.27 19.03 7.00
C LYS A 344 9.40 19.08 8.53
N GLU A 345 10.49 18.58 9.08
CA GLU A 345 10.75 18.57 10.51
C GLU A 345 11.22 19.96 11.00
N ILE A 346 11.33 20.13 12.32
CA ILE A 346 11.78 21.41 12.91
C ILE A 346 13.24 21.64 12.52
N VAL A 347 13.48 22.74 11.81
CA VAL A 347 14.81 23.14 11.32
C VAL A 347 15.24 24.42 12.03
N LYS A 348 16.52 24.54 12.37
CA LYS A 348 17.18 25.75 12.86
C LYS A 348 18.40 26.04 12.01
N GLU A 349 18.60 27.31 11.68
CA GLU A 349 19.88 27.80 11.20
C GLU A 349 20.85 27.89 12.41
N VAL A 350 22.08 27.47 12.21
CA VAL A 350 23.11 27.45 13.25
C VAL A 350 23.87 28.77 13.28
#